data_80b4c5b0a095457383001f24b2a3e47e
#
_entry.id   80b4c5b0a095457383001f24b2a3e47e
#
_cell.length_a   1.000
_cell.length_b   1.000
_cell.length_c   1.000
_cell.angle_alpha   90.00
_cell.angle_beta   90.00
_cell.angle_gamma   90.00
#
_symmetry.space_group_name_H-M   'P 1'
#
loop_
_entity.id
_entity.type
_entity.pdbx_description
1 polymer ?
#
loop_
_entity_poly.entity_id
_entity_poly.type
_entity_poly.pdbx_seq_one_letter_code
_entity_poly.pdbx_strand_id
1 'polypeptide(L)'
;RIDMMEKHPMGSQAFIPMKETTFLAFVAPKGDKPEIEKIQSFIIPPGIGINYKVGIWHFPLISTEDMNFLVVDRKGSGDNLVIEDLNKYELILDFKPAV
;
A
#
# COMPACT_ATOMS: atom_id res chain seq x y z
N ARG A 1 -13.56 1.00 -2.40
CA ARG A 1 -13.16 1.82 -3.55
C ARG A 1 -11.80 2.44 -3.32
N ILE A 2 -10.95 2.36 -4.34
CA ILE A 2 -9.63 3.00 -4.33
C ILE A 2 -9.76 4.39 -4.93
N ASP A 3 -9.59 5.43 -4.12
CA ASP A 3 -9.76 6.82 -4.53
C ASP A 3 -8.46 7.61 -4.64
N MET A 4 -7.35 7.04 -4.19
CA MET A 4 -6.03 7.64 -4.30
C MET A 4 -4.96 6.57 -4.18
N MET A 5 -3.75 6.88 -4.60
CA MET A 5 -2.56 6.10 -4.28
C MET A 5 -1.42 7.05 -3.92
N GLU A 6 -0.49 6.55 -3.13
CA GLU A 6 0.70 7.31 -2.74
C GLU A 6 1.96 6.50 -2.97
N LYS A 7 3.08 7.18 -3.13
CA LYS A 7 4.39 6.54 -3.20
C LYS A 7 5.39 7.32 -2.37
N HIS A 8 6.44 6.61 -1.94
CA HIS A 8 7.56 7.20 -1.23
C HIS A 8 8.80 7.09 -2.12
N PRO A 9 9.21 8.20 -2.80
CA PRO A 9 10.29 8.13 -3.78
C PRO A 9 11.69 8.01 -3.18
N MET A 10 11.84 8.23 -1.87
CA MET A 10 13.16 8.31 -1.24
C MET A 10 13.45 7.18 -0.26
N GLY A 11 12.54 6.24 -0.06
CA GLY A 11 12.75 5.14 0.86
C GLY A 11 11.64 4.09 0.79
N SER A 12 11.94 2.89 1.25
CA SER A 12 10.93 1.85 1.40
C SER A 12 10.12 2.08 2.67
N GLN A 13 8.95 1.42 2.76
CA GLN A 13 8.09 1.52 3.95
C GLN A 13 7.59 0.13 4.30
N ALA A 14 7.90 -0.31 5.52
CA ALA A 14 7.48 -1.60 6.02
C ALA A 14 6.35 -1.45 7.03
N PHE A 15 5.38 -2.35 6.95
CA PHE A 15 4.27 -2.45 7.89
C PHE A 15 4.29 -3.83 8.52
N ILE A 16 4.40 -3.87 9.85
CA ILE A 16 4.44 -5.11 10.61
C ILE A 16 3.24 -5.12 11.54
N PRO A 17 2.27 -6.05 11.34
CA PRO A 17 1.08 -6.07 12.18
C PRO A 17 1.42 -6.44 13.62
N MET A 18 0.82 -5.73 14.56
CA MET A 18 1.02 -5.97 15.99
C MET A 18 0.04 -7.01 16.54
N LYS A 19 -0.78 -7.59 15.68
CA LYS A 19 -1.82 -8.54 15.99
C LYS A 19 -1.96 -9.50 14.82
N GLU A 20 -2.20 -10.78 15.10
CA GLU A 20 -2.39 -11.76 14.03
C GLU A 20 -3.78 -11.65 13.44
N THR A 21 -3.94 -10.79 12.46
CA THR A 21 -5.19 -10.63 11.72
C THR A 21 -4.90 -10.33 10.25
N THR A 22 -5.90 -10.55 9.42
CA THR A 22 -5.82 -10.31 7.99
C THR A 22 -5.93 -8.81 7.70
N PHE A 23 -5.15 -8.33 6.74
CA PHE A 23 -5.31 -6.99 6.21
C PHE A 23 -5.19 -6.98 4.69
N LEU A 24 -5.58 -5.86 4.09
CA LEU A 24 -5.65 -5.72 2.63
C LEU A 24 -4.62 -4.71 2.15
N ALA A 25 -3.95 -5.05 1.06
CA ALA A 25 -2.96 -4.17 0.43
C ALA A 25 -3.26 -3.98 -1.06
N PHE A 26 -3.01 -2.76 -1.55
CA PHE A 26 -3.22 -2.38 -2.94
C PHE A 26 -1.96 -1.73 -3.46
N VAL A 27 -1.42 -2.21 -4.57
CA VAL A 27 -0.15 -1.74 -5.11
C VAL A 27 -0.21 -1.56 -6.63
N ALA A 28 0.65 -0.67 -7.13
CA ALA A 28 0.91 -0.53 -8.55
C ALA A 28 2.41 -0.32 -8.77
N PRO A 29 2.93 -0.70 -9.95
CA PRO A 29 4.37 -0.55 -10.24
C PRO A 29 4.84 0.90 -10.18
N LYS A 30 6.16 1.07 -10.03
CA LYS A 30 6.82 2.36 -10.07
C LYS A 30 6.49 3.12 -11.35
N GLY A 31 6.51 4.44 -11.27
CA GLY A 31 6.27 5.33 -12.39
C GLY A 31 5.82 6.69 -11.91
N ASP A 32 5.71 7.65 -12.82
CA ASP A 32 5.23 9.00 -12.52
C ASP A 32 3.81 8.97 -11.96
N LYS A 33 2.99 8.11 -12.53
CA LYS A 33 1.60 7.92 -12.10
C LYS A 33 1.31 6.43 -11.99
N PRO A 34 0.36 6.04 -11.12
CA PRO A 34 -0.02 4.64 -11.04
C PRO A 34 -0.73 4.22 -12.33
N GLU A 35 -0.28 3.11 -12.90
CA GLU A 35 -0.93 2.51 -14.06
C GLU A 35 -2.15 1.73 -13.60
N ILE A 36 -3.33 2.24 -13.92
CA ILE A 36 -4.61 1.72 -13.39
C ILE A 36 -4.79 0.24 -13.69
N GLU A 37 -4.48 -0.19 -14.90
CA GLU A 37 -4.63 -1.59 -15.33
C GLU A 37 -3.63 -2.54 -14.66
N LYS A 38 -2.62 -1.99 -13.97
CA LYS A 38 -1.61 -2.79 -13.25
C LYS A 38 -1.77 -2.75 -11.74
N ILE A 39 -2.85 -2.17 -11.24
CA ILE A 39 -3.14 -2.19 -9.82
C ILE A 39 -3.48 -3.62 -9.40
N GLN A 40 -2.82 -4.10 -8.35
CA GLN A 40 -3.07 -5.40 -7.76
C GLN A 40 -3.52 -5.25 -6.31
N SER A 41 -4.43 -6.11 -5.90
CA SER A 41 -4.93 -6.15 -4.53
C SER A 41 -4.64 -7.51 -3.92
N PHE A 42 -4.24 -7.51 -2.65
CA PHE A 42 -3.84 -8.72 -1.94
C PHE A 42 -4.51 -8.80 -0.58
N ILE A 43 -4.89 -10.02 -0.20
CA ILE A 43 -5.26 -10.35 1.18
C ILE A 43 -3.98 -10.85 1.86
N ILE A 44 -3.52 -10.12 2.86
CA ILE A 44 -2.32 -10.50 3.61
C ILE A 44 -2.75 -11.35 4.81
N PRO A 45 -2.31 -12.62 4.87
CA PRO A 45 -2.73 -13.51 5.95
C PRO A 45 -2.14 -13.12 7.29
N PRO A 46 -2.73 -13.62 8.41
CA PRO A 46 -2.24 -13.31 9.75
C PRO A 46 -0.76 -13.65 9.94
N GLY A 47 -0.05 -12.82 10.70
CA GLY A 47 1.35 -13.06 11.05
C GLY A 47 2.36 -12.63 10.00
N ILE A 48 1.91 -12.03 8.90
CA ILE A 48 2.78 -11.58 7.79
C ILE A 48 2.76 -10.06 7.71
N GLY A 49 3.95 -9.46 7.66
CA GLY A 49 4.13 -8.05 7.36
C GLY A 49 4.41 -7.84 5.87
N ILE A 50 4.43 -6.58 5.45
CA ILE A 50 4.76 -6.22 4.06
C ILE A 50 5.77 -5.09 4.04
N ASN A 51 6.51 -4.99 2.95
CA ASN A 51 7.42 -3.89 2.70
C ASN A 51 7.16 -3.36 1.28
N TYR A 52 6.75 -2.11 1.20
CA TYR A 52 6.65 -1.42 -0.08
C TYR A 52 8.05 -0.92 -0.47
N LYS A 53 8.56 -1.41 -1.59
CA LYS A 53 9.85 -0.93 -2.10
C LYS A 53 9.75 0.54 -2.52
N VAL A 54 10.89 1.20 -2.57
CA VAL A 54 10.99 2.61 -2.97
C VAL A 54 10.21 2.85 -4.27
N GLY A 55 9.34 3.86 -4.26
CA GLY A 55 8.60 4.30 -5.44
C GLY A 55 7.39 3.46 -5.83
N ILE A 56 7.08 2.40 -5.11
CA ILE A 56 5.87 1.60 -5.39
C ILE A 56 4.64 2.39 -4.97
N TRP A 57 3.68 2.51 -5.86
CA TRP A 57 2.40 3.11 -5.56
C TRP A 57 1.58 2.18 -4.67
N HIS A 58 0.93 2.74 -3.64
CA HIS A 58 0.09 1.95 -2.73
C HIS A 58 -1.04 2.79 -2.16
N PHE A 59 -2.09 2.12 -1.72
CA PHE A 59 -3.19 2.71 -0.96
C PHE A 59 -2.95 2.43 0.53
N PRO A 60 -3.41 3.30 1.45
CA PRO A 60 -3.33 3.01 2.88
C PRO A 60 -3.93 1.64 3.22
N LEU A 61 -3.31 0.94 4.17
CA LEU A 61 -3.74 -0.41 4.54
C LEU A 61 -5.17 -0.42 5.09
N ILE A 62 -5.90 -1.46 4.76
CA ILE A 62 -7.25 -1.69 5.27
C ILE A 62 -7.26 -2.98 6.07
N SER A 63 -7.68 -2.92 7.33
CA SER A 63 -7.86 -4.11 8.14
C SER A 63 -9.35 -4.35 8.41
N THR A 64 -9.69 -5.60 8.68
CA THR A 64 -11.07 -5.99 8.98
C THR A 64 -11.45 -5.73 10.43
N GLU A 65 -10.48 -5.41 11.28
CA GLU A 65 -10.69 -5.05 12.68
C GLU A 65 -9.60 -4.06 13.10
N ASP A 66 -9.79 -3.43 14.26
CA ASP A 66 -8.81 -2.48 14.78
C ASP A 66 -7.49 -3.19 15.05
N MET A 67 -6.41 -2.65 14.52
CA MET A 67 -5.07 -3.17 14.77
C MET A 67 -4.03 -2.07 14.59
N ASN A 68 -2.92 -2.23 15.30
CA ASN A 68 -1.78 -1.35 15.17
C ASN A 68 -0.72 -2.01 14.29
N PHE A 69 0.04 -1.18 13.60
CA PHE A 69 1.18 -1.62 12.80
C PHE A 69 2.45 -0.94 13.31
N LEU A 70 3.54 -1.70 13.36
CA LEU A 70 4.85 -1.12 13.46
C LEU A 70 5.24 -0.68 12.05
N VAL A 71 5.53 0.62 11.89
CA VAL A 71 5.91 1.18 10.60
C VAL A 71 7.39 1.52 10.64
N VAL A 72 8.12 1.00 9.65
CA VAL A 72 9.54 1.29 9.49
C VAL A 72 9.72 1.96 8.13
N ASP A 73 10.15 3.22 8.15
CA ASP A 73 10.39 3.97 6.92
C ASP A 73 11.60 4.88 7.05
N ARG A 74 11.94 5.54 5.95
CA ARG A 74 13.10 6.43 5.90
C ARG A 74 12.87 7.68 6.73
N LYS A 75 13.87 8.06 7.49
CA LYS A 75 13.94 9.34 8.16
C LYS A 75 15.05 10.18 7.52
N GLY A 76 14.73 11.42 7.14
CA GLY A 76 15.71 12.30 6.49
C GLY A 76 15.03 13.50 5.86
N SER A 77 15.84 14.37 5.26
CA SER A 77 15.34 15.55 4.55
C SER A 77 14.82 15.18 3.16
N GLY A 78 14.04 16.10 2.57
CA GLY A 78 13.48 15.95 1.24
C GLY A 78 12.03 15.44 1.28
N ASP A 79 11.37 15.60 0.14
CA ASP A 79 9.98 15.17 0.00
C ASP A 79 9.91 13.66 -0.28
N ASN A 80 9.27 12.93 0.62
CA ASN A 80 9.14 11.47 0.51
C ASN A 80 7.69 11.04 0.38
N LEU A 81 6.84 11.88 -0.21
CA LEU A 81 5.44 11.56 -0.41
C LEU A 81 4.93 12.20 -1.70
N VAL A 82 4.36 11.37 -2.55
CA VAL A 82 3.64 11.81 -3.75
C VAL A 82 2.27 11.14 -3.73
N ILE A 83 1.21 11.94 -3.92
CA ILE A 83 -0.17 11.45 -3.91
C ILE A 83 -0.78 11.67 -5.30
N GLU A 84 -1.47 10.66 -5.81
CA GLU A 84 -2.25 10.75 -7.05
C GLU A 84 -3.72 10.47 -6.74
N ASP A 85 -4.58 11.40 -7.11
CA ASP A 85 -6.03 11.28 -6.96
C ASP A 85 -6.58 10.36 -8.06
N LEU A 86 -7.35 9.35 -7.67
CA LEU A 86 -7.96 8.39 -8.58
C LEU A 86 -9.49 8.46 -8.58
N ASN A 87 -10.07 9.51 -8.04
CA ASN A 87 -11.54 9.64 -7.95
C ASN A 87 -12.25 9.64 -9.30
N LYS A 88 -11.57 10.03 -10.38
CA LYS A 88 -12.12 9.98 -11.73
C LYS A 88 -12.33 8.56 -12.25
N TYR A 89 -11.76 7.57 -11.59
CA TYR A 89 -11.92 6.15 -11.92
C TYR A 89 -12.84 5.50 -10.89
N GLU A 90 -13.70 4.59 -11.34
CA GLU A 90 -14.50 3.77 -10.44
C GLU A 90 -13.84 2.41 -10.33
N LEU A 91 -12.84 2.31 -9.42
CA LEU A 91 -12.04 1.12 -9.29
C LEU A 91 -12.67 0.12 -8.33
N ILE A 92 -13.04 -1.03 -8.85
CA ILE A 92 -13.49 -2.19 -8.08
C ILE A 92 -12.45 -3.29 -8.32
N LEU A 93 -11.78 -3.73 -7.26
CA LEU A 93 -10.68 -4.68 -7.36
C LEU A 93 -11.03 -6.00 -6.69
N ASP A 94 -10.69 -7.10 -7.35
CA ASP A 94 -10.76 -8.44 -6.77
C ASP A 94 -9.51 -8.72 -5.97
N PHE A 95 -9.66 -9.38 -4.82
CA PHE A 95 -8.55 -9.69 -3.94
C PHE A 95 -7.97 -11.07 -4.24
N LYS A 96 -6.65 -11.18 -4.13
CA LYS A 96 -5.92 -12.44 -4.28
C LYS A 96 -5.17 -12.74 -2.99
N PRO A 97 -5.07 -14.02 -2.60
CA PRO A 97 -4.19 -14.39 -1.50
C PRO A 97 -2.74 -14.02 -1.84
N ALA A 98 -2.00 -13.47 -0.88
CA ALA A 98 -0.61 -13.09 -1.07
C ALA A 98 0.33 -14.29 -1.00
N VAL A 99 -0.12 -15.37 -0.38
CA VAL A 99 0.61 -16.64 -0.26
C VAL A 99 -0.36 -17.81 -0.36
#